data_087c4ed0d9fa8f576155c8def02ac5b0
#
_entry.id   087c4ed0d9fa8f576155c8def02ac5b0
#
_cell.length_a   1.000
_cell.length_b   1.000
_cell.length_c   1.000
_cell.angle_alpha   90.00
_cell.angle_beta   90.00
_cell.angle_gamma   90.00
#
_symmetry.space_group_name_H-M   'P 1'
#
loop_
_entity.id
_entity.type
_entity.pdbx_description
1 polymer ?
#
loop_
_entity_poly.entity_id
_entity_poly.type
_entity_poly.pdbx_seq_one_letter_code
_entity_poly.pdbx_strand_id
1 'polypeptide(L)'
;RASNDIYRSDRTTWVREEDGTAMFERDAFAFNAARRLSILNSEHEGLVFGRLDLADDAEVRHIGRIGVRDADYEPLVIDWRARAAEPFYRATSSDPMGVVRRRVLRCRDEKVLGIEDDLIDTENPSHLPIIGEGALMAALSRARDTKMHSIVATIQAEQDEAIRAPYQGVTMITGGPGTGKTVVALHRAAYLLYSHRTRLENGGVLVVGPSSVFMNYIERVLPSLGETGVVMSSLGTLMPGVRAVPERDLDAAAVKGRLDMVDAVAHAVAQRQRLLVEPRRLLIDGTTVKLKPAMVRRARDKARATRKPHNEARVTFVKILVRELAEKLRKKLE
;
A
#
# COMPACT_ATOMS: atom_id res chain seq x y z
N ARG A 1 -18.43 -6.27 -15.54
CA ARG A 1 -19.19 -5.78 -16.73
C ARG A 1 -19.44 -4.29 -16.64
N ALA A 2 -20.05 -3.79 -15.54
CA ALA A 2 -20.34 -2.36 -15.39
C ALA A 2 -19.12 -1.43 -15.59
N SER A 3 -17.95 -1.77 -15.01
CA SER A 3 -16.73 -0.97 -15.22
C SER A 3 -16.24 -0.99 -16.67
N ASN A 4 -16.49 -2.07 -17.42
CA ASN A 4 -16.12 -2.15 -18.83
C ASN A 4 -17.06 -1.32 -19.71
N ASP A 5 -18.32 -1.27 -19.35
CA ASP A 5 -19.32 -0.47 -20.08
C ASP A 5 -19.09 1.04 -19.87
N ILE A 6 -18.74 1.47 -18.64
CA ILE A 6 -18.31 2.84 -18.33
C ILE A 6 -17.08 3.20 -19.16
N TYR A 7 -16.05 2.35 -19.16
CA TYR A 7 -14.84 2.57 -19.94
C TYR A 7 -15.08 2.70 -21.44
N ARG A 8 -15.98 1.86 -22.00
CA ARG A 8 -16.37 1.93 -23.43
C ARG A 8 -17.22 3.16 -23.74
N SER A 9 -18.17 3.50 -22.87
CA SER A 9 -19.04 4.67 -22.99
C SER A 9 -18.19 5.96 -23.04
N ASP A 10 -17.25 6.12 -22.13
CA ASP A 10 -16.41 7.33 -22.08
C ASP A 10 -15.48 7.49 -23.28
N ARG A 11 -15.02 6.39 -23.91
CA ARG A 11 -14.22 6.48 -25.15
C ARG A 11 -15.00 6.94 -26.36
N THR A 12 -16.31 6.77 -26.37
CA THR A 12 -17.19 7.13 -27.49
C THR A 12 -17.87 8.49 -27.32
N THR A 13 -17.81 9.08 -26.13
CA THR A 13 -18.39 10.40 -25.87
C THR A 13 -17.50 11.50 -26.45
N TRP A 14 -17.95 12.17 -27.50
CA TRP A 14 -17.27 13.32 -28.10
C TRP A 14 -17.37 14.54 -27.18
N VAL A 15 -16.27 14.90 -26.55
CA VAL A 15 -16.14 16.14 -25.78
C VAL A 15 -15.51 17.19 -26.69
N ARG A 16 -16.07 18.41 -26.73
CA ARG A 16 -15.46 19.52 -27.49
C ARG A 16 -14.08 19.83 -26.93
N GLU A 17 -13.09 19.95 -27.81
CA GLU A 17 -11.67 20.19 -27.44
C GLU A 17 -11.44 21.46 -26.61
N GLU A 18 -12.45 22.34 -26.55
CA GLU A 18 -12.39 23.64 -25.82
C GLU A 18 -12.66 23.50 -24.30
N ASP A 19 -13.18 22.36 -23.83
CA ASP A 19 -13.47 22.15 -22.40
C ASP A 19 -12.43 21.25 -21.74
N GLY A 20 -11.31 21.84 -21.31
CA GLY A 20 -10.22 21.15 -20.64
C GLY A 20 -10.62 20.46 -19.33
N THR A 21 -11.66 20.95 -18.63
CA THR A 21 -12.17 20.35 -17.40
C THR A 21 -12.91 19.04 -17.70
N ALA A 22 -13.77 19.04 -18.70
CA ALA A 22 -14.52 17.85 -19.11
C ALA A 22 -13.59 16.76 -19.68
N MET A 23 -12.51 17.16 -20.40
CA MET A 23 -11.48 16.21 -20.84
C MET A 23 -10.74 15.58 -19.64
N PHE A 24 -10.36 16.39 -18.67
CA PHE A 24 -9.67 15.89 -17.47
C PHE A 24 -10.56 14.95 -16.65
N GLU A 25 -11.82 15.29 -16.46
CA GLU A 25 -12.81 14.43 -15.78
C GLU A 25 -13.00 13.11 -16.51
N ARG A 26 -13.19 13.14 -17.83
CA ARG A 26 -13.30 11.94 -18.66
C ARG A 26 -12.07 11.05 -18.55
N ASP A 27 -10.88 11.63 -18.63
CA ASP A 27 -9.63 10.87 -18.56
C ASP A 27 -9.42 10.28 -17.16
N ALA A 28 -9.82 11.00 -16.10
CA ALA A 28 -9.82 10.49 -14.73
C ALA A 28 -10.83 9.33 -14.55
N PHE A 29 -12.03 9.42 -15.11
CA PHE A 29 -13.01 8.33 -15.11
C PHE A 29 -12.51 7.11 -15.90
N ALA A 30 -11.98 7.32 -17.10
CA ALA A 30 -11.43 6.25 -17.94
C ALA A 30 -10.25 5.55 -17.25
N PHE A 31 -9.36 6.32 -16.62
CA PHE A 31 -8.24 5.78 -15.84
C PHE A 31 -8.72 4.96 -14.64
N ASN A 32 -9.67 5.48 -13.87
CA ASN A 32 -10.24 4.78 -12.73
C ASN A 32 -10.97 3.49 -13.14
N ALA A 33 -11.73 3.53 -14.24
CA ALA A 33 -12.41 2.35 -14.79
C ALA A 33 -11.40 1.29 -15.29
N ALA A 34 -10.35 1.71 -16.00
CA ALA A 34 -9.28 0.81 -16.46
C ALA A 34 -8.52 0.19 -15.30
N ARG A 35 -8.20 0.98 -14.26
CA ARG A 35 -7.58 0.49 -13.02
C ARG A 35 -8.48 -0.53 -12.33
N ARG A 36 -9.79 -0.24 -12.23
CA ARG A 36 -10.77 -1.15 -11.63
C ARG A 36 -10.85 -2.47 -12.39
N LEU A 37 -10.90 -2.42 -13.72
CA LEU A 37 -10.88 -3.61 -14.58
C LEU A 37 -9.60 -4.42 -14.40
N SER A 38 -8.45 -3.77 -14.32
CA SER A 38 -7.18 -4.44 -14.10
C SER A 38 -7.16 -5.19 -12.76
N ILE A 39 -7.66 -4.57 -11.69
CA ILE A 39 -7.78 -5.21 -10.37
C ILE A 39 -8.75 -6.39 -10.44
N LEU A 40 -9.92 -6.22 -11.03
CA LEU A 40 -10.91 -7.30 -11.18
C LEU A 40 -10.38 -8.47 -12.00
N ASN A 41 -9.59 -8.19 -13.04
CA ASN A 41 -8.98 -9.22 -13.86
C ASN A 41 -7.81 -9.94 -13.17
N SER A 42 -7.09 -9.27 -12.26
CA SER A 42 -6.01 -9.90 -11.49
C SER A 42 -6.51 -10.80 -10.37
N GLU A 43 -7.75 -10.57 -9.90
CA GLU A 43 -8.35 -11.25 -8.75
C GLU A 43 -9.36 -12.36 -9.17
N HIS A 44 -9.21 -12.93 -10.37
CA HIS A 44 -10.07 -14.01 -10.84
C HIS A 44 -10.08 -15.23 -9.92
N GLU A 45 -8.97 -15.49 -9.23
CA GLU A 45 -8.84 -16.66 -8.39
C GLU A 45 -9.41 -16.40 -6.99
N GLY A 46 -10.66 -16.83 -6.77
CA GLY A 46 -11.31 -16.77 -5.46
C GLY A 46 -11.68 -15.39 -5.01
N LEU A 47 -12.33 -14.61 -5.88
CA LEU A 47 -12.84 -13.26 -5.55
C LEU A 47 -13.65 -13.27 -4.25
N VAL A 48 -14.58 -14.24 -4.10
CA VAL A 48 -15.35 -14.45 -2.88
C VAL A 48 -14.80 -15.69 -2.19
N PHE A 49 -14.49 -15.57 -0.91
CA PHE A 49 -13.96 -16.68 -0.11
C PHE A 49 -14.71 -16.89 1.19
N GLY A 50 -15.66 -16.01 1.52
CA GLY A 50 -16.43 -16.09 2.75
C GLY A 50 -17.88 -15.67 2.57
N ARG A 51 -18.72 -16.19 3.46
CA ARG A 51 -20.10 -15.80 3.65
C ARG A 51 -20.42 -15.79 5.13
N LEU A 52 -21.13 -14.77 5.57
CA LEU A 52 -21.71 -14.66 6.90
C LEU A 52 -23.23 -14.69 6.77
N ASP A 53 -23.87 -15.52 7.55
CA ASP A 53 -25.30 -15.49 7.78
C ASP A 53 -25.51 -14.83 9.16
N LEU A 54 -26.21 -13.70 9.18
CA LEU A 54 -26.42 -12.90 10.39
C LEU A 54 -27.75 -13.25 11.06
N ALA A 55 -27.84 -12.97 12.37
CA ALA A 55 -29.04 -13.22 13.17
C ALA A 55 -30.18 -12.26 12.81
N ASP A 56 -29.84 -11.00 12.48
CA ASP A 56 -30.81 -9.99 12.14
C ASP A 56 -31.24 -10.14 10.66
N ASP A 57 -32.54 -10.27 10.44
CA ASP A 57 -33.25 -10.23 9.14
C ASP A 57 -32.79 -11.22 8.06
N ALA A 58 -32.15 -12.32 8.41
CA ALA A 58 -31.56 -13.26 7.45
C ALA A 58 -30.58 -12.59 6.44
N GLU A 59 -29.93 -11.49 6.84
CA GLU A 59 -28.95 -10.80 6.02
C GLU A 59 -27.75 -11.70 5.74
N VAL A 60 -27.37 -11.76 4.47
CA VAL A 60 -26.23 -12.53 4.01
C VAL A 60 -25.15 -11.57 3.53
N ARG A 61 -23.93 -11.73 4.07
CA ARG A 61 -22.77 -10.96 3.62
C ARG A 61 -21.76 -11.87 2.95
N HIS A 62 -21.42 -11.56 1.72
CA HIS A 62 -20.32 -12.23 1.00
C HIS A 62 -19.02 -11.46 1.22
N ILE A 63 -17.98 -12.15 1.66
CA ILE A 63 -16.66 -11.57 1.94
C ILE A 63 -15.71 -11.95 0.81
N GLY A 64 -15.03 -10.96 0.28
CA GLY A 64 -14.13 -11.15 -0.85
C GLY A 64 -12.83 -10.37 -0.75
N ARG A 65 -11.95 -10.61 -1.72
CA ARG A 65 -10.65 -9.93 -1.81
C ARG A 65 -10.78 -8.45 -2.08
N ILE A 66 -11.83 -8.08 -2.83
CA ILE A 66 -12.20 -6.70 -3.14
C ILE A 66 -13.71 -6.53 -3.00
N GLY A 67 -14.15 -5.32 -2.69
CA GLY A 67 -15.58 -4.99 -2.65
C GLY A 67 -16.18 -4.87 -4.06
N VAL A 68 -17.35 -5.46 -4.26
CA VAL A 68 -18.15 -5.36 -5.50
C VAL A 68 -19.52 -4.82 -5.13
N ARG A 69 -20.03 -3.91 -5.94
CA ARG A 69 -21.37 -3.33 -5.81
C ARG A 69 -22.15 -3.53 -7.10
N ASP A 70 -23.46 -3.58 -6.99
CA ASP A 70 -24.34 -3.58 -8.15
C ASP A 70 -24.54 -2.18 -8.74
N ALA A 71 -25.49 -2.05 -9.68
CA ALA A 71 -25.81 -0.77 -10.33
C ALA A 71 -26.46 0.26 -9.38
N ASP A 72 -27.10 -0.21 -8.32
CA ASP A 72 -27.76 0.59 -7.29
C ASP A 72 -26.83 0.91 -6.12
N TYR A 73 -25.52 0.59 -6.27
CA TYR A 73 -24.47 0.75 -5.26
C TYR A 73 -24.61 -0.16 -4.03
N GLU A 74 -25.50 -1.15 -4.05
CA GLU A 74 -25.62 -2.12 -2.98
C GLU A 74 -24.43 -3.11 -2.98
N PRO A 75 -23.90 -3.50 -1.82
CA PRO A 75 -22.73 -4.35 -1.72
C PRO A 75 -23.07 -5.81 -2.05
N LEU A 76 -22.64 -6.30 -3.20
CA LEU A 76 -22.69 -7.72 -3.56
C LEU A 76 -21.58 -8.52 -2.88
N VAL A 77 -20.39 -7.92 -2.74
CA VAL A 77 -19.23 -8.49 -2.05
C VAL A 77 -18.60 -7.43 -1.19
N ILE A 78 -18.41 -7.72 0.08
CA ILE A 78 -17.75 -6.86 1.05
C ILE A 78 -16.24 -7.15 1.00
N ASP A 79 -15.46 -6.10 0.86
CA ASP A 79 -14.00 -6.19 0.94
C ASP A 79 -13.57 -6.69 2.33
N TRP A 80 -12.68 -7.66 2.39
CA TRP A 80 -12.20 -8.26 3.64
C TRP A 80 -11.60 -7.23 4.63
N ARG A 81 -11.11 -6.10 4.10
CA ARG A 81 -10.53 -5.01 4.89
C ARG A 81 -11.60 -4.11 5.54
N ALA A 82 -12.82 -4.13 5.04
CA ALA A 82 -13.91 -3.34 5.59
C ALA A 82 -14.26 -3.79 7.01
N ARG A 83 -14.75 -2.86 7.84
CA ARG A 83 -15.23 -3.19 9.21
C ARG A 83 -16.36 -4.22 9.19
N ALA A 84 -17.22 -4.18 8.18
CA ALA A 84 -18.32 -5.13 8.04
C ALA A 84 -17.86 -6.58 7.81
N ALA A 85 -16.59 -6.80 7.42
CA ALA A 85 -15.99 -8.13 7.28
C ALA A 85 -15.29 -8.62 8.57
N GLU A 86 -15.12 -7.77 9.58
CA GLU A 86 -14.44 -8.12 10.84
C GLU A 86 -15.05 -9.36 11.53
N PRO A 87 -16.39 -9.55 11.60
CA PRO A 87 -16.98 -10.74 12.19
C PRO A 87 -16.59 -12.05 11.51
N PHE A 88 -16.21 -12.02 10.22
CA PHE A 88 -15.72 -13.21 9.52
C PHE A 88 -14.46 -13.80 10.16
N TYR A 89 -13.61 -12.97 10.75
CA TYR A 89 -12.35 -13.37 11.38
C TYR A 89 -12.45 -13.54 12.88
N ARG A 90 -13.29 -12.75 13.54
CA ARG A 90 -13.29 -12.57 14.99
C ARG A 90 -14.48 -13.21 15.71
N ALA A 91 -15.59 -13.44 15.03
CA ALA A 91 -16.75 -14.08 15.65
C ALA A 91 -16.40 -15.45 16.21
N THR A 92 -16.80 -15.69 17.46
CA THR A 92 -16.61 -16.95 18.19
C THR A 92 -17.93 -17.32 18.87
N SER A 93 -18.06 -18.56 19.35
CA SER A 93 -19.26 -18.96 20.10
C SER A 93 -19.47 -18.19 21.42
N SER A 94 -18.40 -17.61 21.99
CA SER A 94 -18.48 -16.74 23.17
C SER A 94 -18.79 -15.28 22.84
N ASP A 95 -18.48 -14.83 21.63
CA ASP A 95 -18.80 -13.50 21.10
C ASP A 95 -19.19 -13.63 19.61
N PRO A 96 -20.46 -13.94 19.33
CA PRO A 96 -20.92 -14.19 17.96
C PRO A 96 -20.90 -12.96 17.05
N MET A 97 -20.83 -11.76 17.58
CA MET A 97 -20.84 -10.51 16.79
C MET A 97 -22.03 -10.43 15.81
N GLY A 98 -23.17 -11.04 16.14
CA GLY A 98 -24.35 -11.14 15.28
C GLY A 98 -24.27 -12.19 14.18
N VAL A 99 -23.25 -13.04 14.15
CA VAL A 99 -23.07 -14.11 13.17
C VAL A 99 -23.68 -15.41 13.66
N VAL A 100 -24.58 -15.99 12.88
CA VAL A 100 -25.13 -17.34 13.14
C VAL A 100 -24.21 -18.39 12.56
N ARG A 101 -23.83 -18.23 11.27
CA ARG A 101 -22.94 -19.15 10.58
C ARG A 101 -21.89 -18.40 9.77
N ARG A 102 -20.67 -18.86 9.89
CA ARG A 102 -19.56 -18.48 9.02
C ARG A 102 -19.30 -19.60 8.02
N ARG A 103 -19.28 -19.28 6.73
CA ARG A 103 -18.98 -20.20 5.65
C ARG A 103 -17.72 -19.79 4.94
N VAL A 104 -16.75 -20.69 4.85
CA VAL A 104 -15.52 -20.52 4.04
C VAL A 104 -15.71 -21.21 2.70
N LEU A 105 -15.43 -20.47 1.62
CA LEU A 105 -15.52 -20.94 0.25
C LEU A 105 -14.11 -21.17 -0.30
N ARG A 106 -13.83 -22.38 -0.73
CA ARG A 106 -12.61 -22.72 -1.48
C ARG A 106 -12.91 -22.65 -2.95
N CYS A 107 -12.35 -21.64 -3.62
CA CYS A 107 -12.54 -21.44 -5.05
C CYS A 107 -11.23 -21.65 -5.81
N ARG A 108 -11.35 -22.07 -7.06
CA ARG A 108 -10.31 -22.01 -8.08
C ARG A 108 -10.94 -21.41 -9.32
N ASP A 109 -10.41 -20.29 -9.77
CA ASP A 109 -11.05 -19.48 -10.80
C ASP A 109 -12.52 -19.16 -10.40
N GLU A 110 -13.48 -19.47 -11.24
CA GLU A 110 -14.91 -19.25 -10.99
C GLU A 110 -15.62 -20.43 -10.29
N LYS A 111 -14.89 -21.51 -9.97
CA LYS A 111 -15.49 -22.75 -9.42
C LYS A 111 -15.27 -22.85 -7.93
N VAL A 112 -16.34 -23.13 -7.19
CA VAL A 112 -16.28 -23.51 -5.79
C VAL A 112 -15.87 -24.98 -5.71
N LEU A 113 -14.70 -25.24 -5.13
CA LEU A 113 -14.14 -26.58 -4.94
C LEU A 113 -14.49 -27.21 -3.59
N GLY A 114 -14.83 -26.38 -2.62
CA GLY A 114 -15.20 -26.85 -1.28
C GLY A 114 -15.86 -25.76 -0.47
N ILE A 115 -16.70 -26.19 0.44
CA ILE A 115 -17.45 -25.35 1.35
C ILE A 115 -17.22 -25.90 2.74
N GLU A 116 -16.98 -25.02 3.72
CA GLU A 116 -16.83 -25.37 5.12
C GLU A 116 -17.60 -24.40 5.98
N ASP A 117 -18.45 -24.93 6.84
CA ASP A 117 -19.31 -24.17 7.73
C ASP A 117 -18.83 -24.24 9.17
N ASP A 118 -18.92 -23.11 9.83
CA ASP A 118 -18.66 -22.95 11.25
C ASP A 118 -19.90 -22.31 11.88
N LEU A 119 -20.62 -23.07 12.71
CA LEU A 119 -21.79 -22.58 13.45
C LEU A 119 -21.30 -21.80 14.66
N ILE A 120 -21.49 -20.49 14.63
CA ILE A 120 -21.00 -19.56 15.66
C ILE A 120 -22.04 -19.42 16.78
N ASP A 121 -23.30 -19.14 16.42
CA ASP A 121 -24.40 -19.03 17.39
C ASP A 121 -25.19 -20.35 17.43
N THR A 122 -24.99 -21.11 18.49
CA THR A 122 -25.68 -22.40 18.71
C THR A 122 -27.03 -22.24 19.38
N GLU A 123 -27.33 -21.08 19.93
CA GLU A 123 -28.61 -20.81 20.61
C GLU A 123 -29.72 -20.42 19.62
N ASN A 124 -29.31 -19.96 18.41
CA ASN A 124 -30.19 -19.57 17.31
C ASN A 124 -29.98 -20.48 16.09
N PRO A 125 -30.26 -21.78 16.17
CA PRO A 125 -30.05 -22.69 15.07
C PRO A 125 -30.99 -22.33 13.92
N SER A 126 -30.55 -21.49 12.97
CA SER A 126 -31.22 -21.37 11.72
C SER A 126 -31.20 -22.74 11.06
N HIS A 127 -32.29 -23.14 10.37
CA HIS A 127 -32.41 -24.43 9.63
C HIS A 127 -31.42 -24.55 8.45
N LEU A 128 -30.24 -23.97 8.60
CA LEU A 128 -29.20 -23.92 7.56
C LEU A 128 -28.40 -25.23 7.58
N PRO A 129 -28.27 -25.93 6.47
CA PRO A 129 -27.44 -27.14 6.40
C PRO A 129 -25.98 -26.78 6.64
N ILE A 130 -25.30 -27.51 7.54
CA ILE A 130 -23.90 -27.38 7.87
C ILE A 130 -23.10 -28.34 7.00
N ILE A 131 -22.00 -27.86 6.38
CA ILE A 131 -21.16 -28.64 5.49
C ILE A 131 -19.68 -28.52 5.92
N GLY A 132 -19.02 -29.64 6.21
CA GLY A 132 -17.57 -29.82 6.22
C GLY A 132 -16.83 -29.67 7.54
N GLU A 133 -15.63 -30.26 7.60
CA GLU A 133 -14.62 -30.08 8.63
C GLU A 133 -13.28 -29.71 7.97
N GLY A 134 -12.63 -28.62 8.42
CA GLY A 134 -11.18 -28.45 8.24
C GLY A 134 -10.64 -27.54 7.15
N ALA A 135 -11.22 -26.34 6.86
CA ALA A 135 -10.68 -25.36 5.90
C ALA A 135 -9.19 -25.04 6.15
N LEU A 136 -8.80 -24.93 7.40
CA LEU A 136 -7.42 -24.66 7.79
C LEU A 136 -6.51 -25.84 7.45
N MET A 137 -6.95 -27.08 7.74
CA MET A 137 -6.16 -28.29 7.45
C MET A 137 -5.99 -28.49 5.95
N ALA A 138 -7.03 -28.23 5.15
CA ALA A 138 -6.94 -28.31 3.70
C ALA A 138 -6.05 -27.21 3.08
N ALA A 139 -6.01 -26.02 3.69
CA ALA A 139 -5.10 -24.96 3.25
C ALA A 139 -3.63 -25.28 3.58
N LEU A 140 -3.36 -25.93 4.71
CA LEU A 140 -2.02 -26.31 5.13
C LEU A 140 -1.45 -27.49 4.33
N SER A 141 -2.31 -28.34 3.75
CA SER A 141 -1.90 -29.52 2.95
C SER A 141 -1.56 -29.20 1.49
N ARG A 142 -1.71 -27.96 1.04
CA ARG A 142 -1.32 -27.54 -0.32
C ARG A 142 0.18 -27.69 -0.52
N ALA A 143 0.55 -28.12 -1.74
CA ALA A 143 1.96 -28.22 -2.13
C ALA A 143 2.67 -26.88 -1.90
N ARG A 144 3.85 -26.93 -1.29
CA ARG A 144 4.71 -25.76 -1.06
C ARG A 144 5.20 -25.24 -2.41
N ASP A 145 4.64 -24.14 -2.85
CA ASP A 145 5.15 -23.40 -4.00
C ASP A 145 6.35 -22.54 -3.57
N THR A 146 7.17 -22.15 -4.53
CA THR A 146 8.34 -21.29 -4.34
C THR A 146 7.97 -19.82 -4.05
N LYS A 147 6.69 -19.48 -4.04
CA LYS A 147 6.17 -18.11 -3.82
C LYS A 147 5.15 -18.07 -2.70
N MET A 148 5.15 -16.95 -2.00
CA MET A 148 4.18 -16.69 -0.95
C MET A 148 2.81 -16.33 -1.58
N HIS A 149 1.74 -16.95 -1.06
CA HIS A 149 0.36 -16.69 -1.47
C HIS A 149 -0.40 -15.92 -0.39
N SER A 150 -1.47 -15.24 -0.80
CA SER A 150 -2.40 -14.59 0.13
C SER A 150 -3.16 -15.64 0.96
N ILE A 151 -3.29 -15.41 2.24
CA ILE A 151 -4.02 -16.28 3.18
C ILE A 151 -5.32 -15.60 3.68
N VAL A 152 -5.86 -14.65 2.96
CA VAL A 152 -7.03 -13.84 3.40
C VAL A 152 -8.17 -14.69 3.94
N ALA A 153 -8.42 -15.86 3.33
CA ALA A 153 -9.49 -16.77 3.77
C ALA A 153 -9.21 -17.52 5.08
N THR A 154 -7.96 -17.53 5.56
CA THR A 154 -7.51 -18.33 6.71
C THR A 154 -6.80 -17.51 7.79
N ILE A 155 -7.00 -16.20 7.79
CA ILE A 155 -6.49 -15.31 8.84
C ILE A 155 -7.18 -15.69 10.16
N GLN A 156 -6.37 -15.93 11.19
CA GLN A 156 -6.86 -16.20 12.54
C GLN A 156 -7.24 -14.91 13.27
N ALA A 157 -8.04 -14.99 14.31
CA ALA A 157 -8.53 -13.83 15.07
C ALA A 157 -7.40 -12.95 15.62
N GLU A 158 -6.35 -13.57 16.18
CA GLU A 158 -5.18 -12.85 16.72
C GLU A 158 -4.35 -12.18 15.60
N GLN A 159 -4.31 -12.79 14.42
CA GLN A 159 -3.67 -12.21 13.25
C GLN A 159 -4.49 -11.02 12.74
N ASP A 160 -5.81 -11.13 12.70
CA ASP A 160 -6.71 -10.04 12.30
C ASP A 160 -6.61 -8.85 13.26
N GLU A 161 -6.52 -9.11 14.56
CA GLU A 161 -6.30 -8.07 15.56
C GLU A 161 -5.01 -7.29 15.28
N ALA A 162 -3.90 -7.99 15.00
CA ALA A 162 -2.62 -7.35 14.66
C ALA A 162 -2.70 -6.59 13.32
N ILE A 163 -3.43 -7.11 12.34
CA ILE A 163 -3.64 -6.46 11.03
C ILE A 163 -4.39 -5.14 11.20
N ARG A 164 -5.47 -5.14 12.02
CA ARG A 164 -6.34 -3.97 12.23
C ARG A 164 -5.90 -3.06 13.37
N ALA A 165 -4.79 -3.36 14.05
CA ALA A 165 -4.26 -2.52 15.13
C ALA A 165 -4.11 -1.06 14.69
N PRO A 166 -4.20 -0.07 15.60
CA PRO A 166 -4.16 1.35 15.27
C PRO A 166 -2.98 1.74 14.38
N TYR A 167 -3.22 2.68 13.47
CA TYR A 167 -2.23 3.16 12.51
C TYR A 167 -1.08 3.93 13.17
N GLN A 168 -1.37 4.65 14.27
CA GLN A 168 -0.42 5.55 14.90
C GLN A 168 0.58 4.79 15.78
N GLY A 169 1.82 5.25 15.75
CA GLY A 169 2.89 4.69 16.57
C GLY A 169 3.60 3.50 15.94
N VAL A 170 4.15 2.63 16.76
CA VAL A 170 4.90 1.44 16.38
C VAL A 170 4.11 0.19 16.79
N THR A 171 3.84 -0.69 15.84
CA THR A 171 3.26 -2.02 16.10
C THR A 171 4.36 -3.07 15.98
N MET A 172 4.61 -3.82 17.06
CA MET A 172 5.57 -4.92 17.07
C MET A 172 4.81 -6.24 16.95
N ILE A 173 5.11 -7.04 15.93
CA ILE A 173 4.53 -8.36 15.70
C ILE A 173 5.57 -9.41 16.06
N THR A 174 5.30 -10.17 17.13
CA THR A 174 6.16 -11.24 17.64
C THR A 174 5.51 -12.62 17.46
N GLY A 175 6.30 -13.67 17.52
CA GLY A 175 5.82 -15.06 17.41
C GLY A 175 6.91 -16.00 16.94
N GLY A 176 6.69 -17.31 17.10
CA GLY A 176 7.59 -18.35 16.67
C GLY A 176 7.77 -18.45 15.15
N PRO A 177 8.68 -19.29 14.66
CA PRO A 177 8.79 -19.61 13.25
C PRO A 177 7.48 -20.18 12.70
N GLY A 178 7.08 -19.79 11.50
CA GLY A 178 5.86 -20.32 10.85
C GLY A 178 4.53 -19.73 11.33
N THR A 179 4.48 -18.86 12.34
CA THR A 179 3.23 -18.24 12.84
C THR A 179 2.62 -17.17 11.93
N GLY A 180 3.19 -16.94 10.76
CA GLY A 180 2.64 -16.01 9.77
C GLY A 180 3.02 -14.53 9.96
N LYS A 181 4.02 -14.18 10.77
CA LYS A 181 4.40 -12.78 11.04
C LYS A 181 4.55 -11.92 9.77
N THR A 182 5.23 -12.43 8.76
CA THR A 182 5.42 -11.72 7.48
C THR A 182 4.10 -11.53 6.74
N VAL A 183 3.25 -12.55 6.76
CA VAL A 183 1.92 -12.49 6.14
C VAL A 183 1.07 -11.43 6.82
N VAL A 184 1.04 -11.44 8.17
CA VAL A 184 0.33 -10.42 8.96
C VAL A 184 0.84 -9.02 8.64
N ALA A 185 2.16 -8.82 8.54
CA ALA A 185 2.74 -7.52 8.19
C ALA A 185 2.29 -7.03 6.79
N LEU A 186 2.26 -7.92 5.80
CA LEU A 186 1.82 -7.58 4.44
C LEU A 186 0.31 -7.29 4.37
N HIS A 187 -0.51 -8.10 5.05
CA HIS A 187 -1.95 -7.87 5.13
C HIS A 187 -2.27 -6.58 5.89
N ARG A 188 -1.49 -6.26 6.93
CA ARG A 188 -1.59 -4.96 7.61
C ARG A 188 -1.25 -3.80 6.67
N ALA A 189 -0.23 -3.91 5.85
CA ALA A 189 0.08 -2.89 4.84
C ALA A 189 -1.11 -2.66 3.89
N ALA A 190 -1.72 -3.74 3.39
CA ALA A 190 -2.92 -3.67 2.55
C ALA A 190 -4.12 -3.06 3.29
N TYR A 191 -4.35 -3.45 4.55
CA TYR A 191 -5.40 -2.88 5.39
C TYR A 191 -5.22 -1.38 5.62
N LEU A 192 -4.00 -0.94 5.91
CA LEU A 192 -3.69 0.48 6.13
C LEU A 192 -3.87 1.31 4.86
N LEU A 193 -3.44 0.81 3.69
CA LEU A 193 -3.67 1.45 2.39
C LEU A 193 -5.16 1.60 2.07
N TYR A 194 -5.96 0.59 2.42
CA TYR A 194 -7.41 0.65 2.26
C TYR A 194 -8.06 1.65 3.23
N SER A 195 -7.76 1.52 4.54
CA SER A 195 -8.45 2.26 5.60
C SER A 195 -8.00 3.73 5.73
N HIS A 196 -6.75 4.03 5.31
CA HIS A 196 -6.15 5.36 5.39
C HIS A 196 -5.73 5.90 4.03
N ARG A 197 -6.48 5.56 2.99
CA ARG A 197 -6.19 5.89 1.58
C ARG A 197 -5.80 7.35 1.41
N THR A 198 -6.61 8.30 1.88
CA THR A 198 -6.38 9.75 1.72
C THR A 198 -5.04 10.23 2.31
N ARG A 199 -4.54 9.57 3.35
CA ARG A 199 -3.25 9.91 3.97
C ARG A 199 -2.08 9.25 3.28
N LEU A 200 -2.26 8.01 2.82
CA LEU A 200 -1.20 7.18 2.24
C LEU A 200 -1.10 7.30 0.72
N GLU A 201 -2.11 7.89 0.06
CA GLU A 201 -2.15 8.06 -1.40
C GLU A 201 -0.94 8.85 -1.95
N ASN A 202 -0.45 9.84 -1.21
CA ASN A 202 0.72 10.65 -1.59
C ASN A 202 2.06 10.17 -1.00
N GLY A 203 2.05 9.28 -0.02
CA GLY A 203 3.24 8.80 0.69
C GLY A 203 3.57 7.34 0.43
N GLY A 204 2.57 6.54 0.15
CA GLY A 204 2.70 5.09 -0.04
C GLY A 204 3.09 4.33 1.23
N VAL A 205 3.36 3.05 1.05
CA VAL A 205 3.91 2.17 2.07
C VAL A 205 5.24 1.62 1.58
N LEU A 206 6.27 1.71 2.41
CA LEU A 206 7.57 1.09 2.16
C LEU A 206 7.70 -0.19 2.97
N VAL A 207 7.89 -1.31 2.28
CA VAL A 207 8.23 -2.59 2.89
C VAL A 207 9.73 -2.83 2.74
N VAL A 208 10.42 -2.99 3.86
CA VAL A 208 11.87 -3.25 3.88
C VAL A 208 12.12 -4.67 4.38
N GLY A 209 12.84 -5.46 3.61
CA GLY A 209 13.20 -6.83 3.95
C GLY A 209 14.71 -7.08 3.98
N PRO A 210 15.13 -8.26 4.44
CA PRO A 210 16.53 -8.57 4.68
C PRO A 210 17.35 -8.75 3.39
N SER A 211 16.74 -9.16 2.30
CA SER A 211 17.42 -9.41 1.03
C SER A 211 16.50 -9.28 -0.17
N SER A 212 17.06 -9.08 -1.36
CA SER A 212 16.30 -9.03 -2.62
C SER A 212 15.58 -10.36 -2.91
N VAL A 213 16.18 -11.49 -2.53
CA VAL A 213 15.57 -12.83 -2.69
C VAL A 213 14.30 -12.94 -1.84
N PHE A 214 14.36 -12.46 -0.59
CA PHE A 214 13.19 -12.42 0.28
C PHE A 214 12.11 -11.48 -0.28
N MET A 215 12.49 -10.31 -0.81
CA MET A 215 11.54 -9.38 -1.41
C MET A 215 10.83 -9.99 -2.62
N ASN A 216 11.55 -10.68 -3.49
CA ASN A 216 10.96 -11.38 -4.63
C ASN A 216 10.00 -12.52 -4.22
N TYR A 217 10.28 -13.18 -3.09
CA TYR A 217 9.40 -14.22 -2.54
C TYR A 217 8.04 -13.66 -2.10
N ILE A 218 8.01 -12.47 -1.50
CA ILE A 218 6.79 -11.83 -0.98
C ILE A 218 6.12 -10.88 -1.98
N GLU A 219 6.76 -10.58 -3.11
CA GLU A 219 6.33 -9.56 -4.08
C GLU A 219 4.89 -9.72 -4.56
N ARG A 220 4.41 -10.96 -4.69
CA ARG A 220 3.07 -11.24 -5.23
C ARG A 220 1.93 -11.11 -4.23
N VAL A 221 2.23 -11.04 -2.94
CA VAL A 221 1.17 -11.02 -1.92
C VAL A 221 0.35 -9.73 -1.98
N LEU A 222 1.01 -8.58 -2.07
CA LEU A 222 0.32 -7.28 -2.07
C LEU A 222 -0.53 -7.03 -3.33
N PRO A 223 -0.04 -7.32 -4.55
CA PRO A 223 -0.90 -7.28 -5.74
C PRO A 223 -2.11 -8.20 -5.63
N SER A 224 -1.97 -9.41 -5.08
CA SER A 224 -3.10 -10.34 -4.85
C SER A 224 -4.10 -9.86 -3.78
N LEU A 225 -3.80 -8.76 -3.09
CA LEU A 225 -4.69 -8.06 -2.18
C LEU A 225 -5.25 -6.77 -2.80
N GLY A 226 -5.07 -6.56 -4.10
CA GLY A 226 -5.55 -5.39 -4.84
C GLY A 226 -4.76 -4.10 -4.59
N GLU A 227 -3.55 -4.19 -4.04
CA GLU A 227 -2.74 -3.02 -3.68
C GLU A 227 -1.51 -2.85 -4.57
N THR A 228 -1.40 -1.68 -5.21
CA THR A 228 -0.29 -1.32 -6.11
C THR A 228 0.59 -0.19 -5.58
N GLY A 229 0.18 0.49 -4.51
CA GLY A 229 0.87 1.64 -3.92
C GLY A 229 1.98 1.30 -2.92
N VAL A 230 2.62 0.13 -3.05
CA VAL A 230 3.64 -0.34 -2.12
C VAL A 230 4.99 -0.41 -2.80
N VAL A 231 6.00 0.21 -2.19
CA VAL A 231 7.41 0.09 -2.59
C VAL A 231 8.06 -0.99 -1.74
N MET A 232 8.66 -1.98 -2.40
CA MET A 232 9.41 -3.05 -1.74
C MET A 232 10.90 -2.87 -1.95
N SER A 233 11.68 -2.93 -0.88
CA SER A 233 13.13 -2.78 -0.97
C SER A 233 13.85 -3.66 0.05
N SER A 234 15.07 -4.06 -0.27
CA SER A 234 16.03 -4.55 0.73
C SER A 234 16.90 -3.38 1.21
N LEU A 235 17.59 -3.55 2.33
CA LEU A 235 18.53 -2.53 2.83
C LEU A 235 19.57 -2.15 1.77
N GLY A 236 20.02 -3.12 0.98
CA GLY A 236 21.03 -2.91 -0.07
C GLY A 236 20.52 -2.17 -1.32
N THR A 237 19.21 -2.07 -1.50
CA THR A 237 18.57 -1.40 -2.66
C THR A 237 17.72 -0.20 -2.26
N LEU A 238 17.73 0.16 -0.96
CA LEU A 238 16.89 1.25 -0.44
C LEU A 238 17.20 2.62 -1.08
N MET A 239 18.47 2.84 -1.45
CA MET A 239 18.88 4.10 -2.07
C MET A 239 18.91 3.95 -3.59
N PRO A 240 18.07 4.68 -4.35
CA PRO A 240 18.06 4.63 -5.80
C PRO A 240 19.45 4.97 -6.39
N GLY A 241 19.89 4.18 -7.38
CA GLY A 241 21.19 4.39 -8.06
C GLY A 241 22.41 3.94 -7.25
N VAL A 242 22.25 3.42 -6.04
CA VAL A 242 23.32 2.86 -5.23
C VAL A 242 23.19 1.34 -5.16
N ARG A 243 24.23 0.64 -5.62
CA ARG A 243 24.35 -0.81 -5.45
C ARG A 243 25.20 -1.10 -4.23
N ALA A 244 24.58 -1.51 -3.14
CA ALA A 244 25.30 -1.97 -1.96
C ALA A 244 25.95 -3.33 -2.22
N VAL A 245 27.15 -3.50 -1.73
CA VAL A 245 27.85 -4.80 -1.70
C VAL A 245 28.23 -5.12 -0.26
N PRO A 246 28.30 -6.41 0.13
CA PRO A 246 28.75 -6.79 1.45
C PRO A 246 30.19 -6.29 1.71
N GLU A 247 30.42 -5.70 2.90
CA GLU A 247 31.78 -5.38 3.33
C GLU A 247 32.49 -6.67 3.71
N ARG A 248 33.67 -6.88 3.11
CA ARG A 248 34.48 -8.08 3.34
C ARG A 248 35.41 -7.95 4.54
N ASP A 249 35.82 -6.75 4.85
CA ASP A 249 36.63 -6.44 6.02
C ASP A 249 35.72 -6.31 7.24
N LEU A 250 35.85 -7.24 8.18
CA LEU A 250 35.02 -7.30 9.39
C LEU A 250 35.26 -6.12 10.32
N ASP A 251 36.49 -5.59 10.39
CA ASP A 251 36.82 -4.43 11.22
C ASP A 251 36.21 -3.17 10.62
N ALA A 252 36.30 -3.02 9.31
CA ALA A 252 35.64 -1.93 8.61
C ALA A 252 34.10 -2.03 8.73
N ALA A 253 33.52 -3.23 8.65
CA ALA A 253 32.09 -3.46 8.86
C ALA A 253 31.67 -3.07 10.28
N ALA A 254 32.45 -3.46 11.29
CA ALA A 254 32.20 -3.11 12.68
C ALA A 254 32.23 -1.57 12.90
N VAL A 255 33.22 -0.88 12.35
CA VAL A 255 33.32 0.59 12.42
C VAL A 255 32.15 1.25 11.70
N LYS A 256 31.81 0.82 10.48
CA LYS A 256 30.69 1.35 9.69
C LYS A 256 29.33 1.14 10.36
N GLY A 257 29.20 0.06 11.14
CA GLY A 257 27.98 -0.28 11.89
C GLY A 257 27.83 0.44 13.22
N ARG A 258 28.83 1.21 13.66
CA ARG A 258 28.78 1.94 14.94
C ARG A 258 27.86 3.16 14.88
N LEU A 259 27.27 3.50 16.02
CA LEU A 259 26.39 4.69 16.15
C LEU A 259 27.15 6.00 15.91
N ASP A 260 28.44 6.05 16.26
CA ASP A 260 29.32 7.21 16.04
C ASP A 260 29.43 7.60 14.55
N MET A 261 29.12 6.68 13.63
CA MET A 261 29.08 6.98 12.20
C MET A 261 27.99 7.97 11.83
N VAL A 262 26.96 8.13 12.67
CA VAL A 262 25.92 9.17 12.48
C VAL A 262 26.57 10.56 12.51
N ASP A 263 27.42 10.81 13.50
CA ASP A 263 28.14 12.09 13.63
C ASP A 263 29.18 12.28 12.55
N ALA A 264 29.90 11.21 12.18
CA ALA A 264 30.88 11.24 11.09
C ALA A 264 30.18 11.60 9.75
N VAL A 265 29.04 10.99 9.46
CA VAL A 265 28.25 11.29 8.25
C VAL A 265 27.67 12.71 8.32
N ALA A 266 27.17 13.15 9.47
CA ALA A 266 26.67 14.52 9.64
C ALA A 266 27.78 15.57 9.39
N HIS A 267 28.99 15.35 9.90
CA HIS A 267 30.16 16.19 9.61
C HIS A 267 30.55 16.18 8.13
N ALA A 268 30.58 15.01 7.51
CA ALA A 268 30.89 14.88 6.07
C ALA A 268 29.86 15.62 5.21
N VAL A 269 28.58 15.55 5.54
CA VAL A 269 27.50 16.31 4.88
C VAL A 269 27.70 17.81 5.07
N ALA A 270 28.00 18.26 6.32
CA ALA A 270 28.23 19.67 6.62
C ALA A 270 29.42 20.25 5.82
N GLN A 271 30.50 19.49 5.70
CA GLN A 271 31.67 19.88 4.90
C GLN A 271 31.38 19.98 3.39
N ARG A 272 30.41 19.20 2.89
CA ARG A 272 29.99 19.25 1.49
C ARG A 272 29.01 20.38 1.18
N GLN A 273 28.42 21.02 2.18
CA GLN A 273 27.55 22.19 2.02
C GLN A 273 28.35 23.47 1.73
N ARG A 274 29.11 23.45 0.65
CA ARG A 274 29.93 24.61 0.24
C ARG A 274 29.03 25.70 -0.35
N LEU A 275 29.32 26.96 0.03
CA LEU A 275 28.69 28.10 -0.61
C LEU A 275 29.28 28.31 -2.00
N LEU A 276 28.45 28.79 -2.90
CA LEU A 276 28.91 29.29 -4.17
C LEU A 276 29.82 30.50 -3.93
N VAL A 277 31.05 30.46 -4.43
CA VAL A 277 32.03 31.56 -4.29
C VAL A 277 31.86 32.56 -5.42
N GLU A 278 31.70 32.05 -6.66
CA GLU A 278 31.55 32.86 -7.85
C GLU A 278 30.18 32.70 -8.52
N PRO A 279 29.67 33.71 -9.22
CA PRO A 279 28.41 33.59 -9.95
C PRO A 279 28.48 32.50 -11.02
N ARG A 280 27.46 31.62 -11.05
CA ARG A 280 27.30 30.63 -12.14
C ARG A 280 26.31 31.10 -13.19
N ARG A 281 26.60 30.88 -14.45
CA ARG A 281 25.65 31.07 -15.54
C ARG A 281 24.83 29.80 -15.72
N LEU A 282 23.54 29.92 -15.75
CA LEU A 282 22.58 28.83 -15.97
C LEU A 282 21.84 29.16 -17.27
N LEU A 283 21.76 28.19 -18.16
CA LEU A 283 20.92 28.28 -19.36
C LEU A 283 19.55 27.66 -19.03
N ILE A 284 18.50 28.47 -19.12
CA ILE A 284 17.11 28.07 -18.84
C ILE A 284 16.29 28.51 -20.03
N ASP A 285 15.70 27.58 -20.75
CA ASP A 285 14.90 27.82 -21.96
C ASP A 285 15.59 28.80 -22.96
N GLY A 286 16.85 28.54 -23.28
CA GLY A 286 17.65 29.37 -24.19
C GLY A 286 18.14 30.69 -23.57
N THR A 287 17.69 31.09 -22.40
CA THR A 287 18.03 32.35 -21.75
C THR A 287 19.07 32.13 -20.64
N THR A 288 20.17 32.88 -20.70
CA THR A 288 21.22 32.79 -19.66
C THR A 288 20.85 33.61 -18.43
N VAL A 289 20.70 32.94 -17.24
CA VAL A 289 20.47 33.57 -15.97
C VAL A 289 21.68 33.39 -15.08
N LYS A 290 22.04 34.41 -14.28
CA LYS A 290 23.18 34.34 -13.33
C LYS A 290 22.68 33.96 -11.93
N LEU A 291 23.12 32.82 -11.43
CA LEU A 291 23.01 32.44 -10.02
C LEU A 291 24.13 33.14 -9.23
N LYS A 292 23.77 34.09 -8.39
CA LYS A 292 24.74 34.86 -7.60
C LYS A 292 24.99 34.21 -6.22
N PRO A 293 26.22 34.28 -5.64
CA PRO A 293 26.52 33.75 -4.30
C PRO A 293 25.55 34.26 -3.21
N ALA A 294 25.18 35.53 -3.28
CA ALA A 294 24.24 36.13 -2.32
C ALA A 294 22.85 35.47 -2.33
N MET A 295 22.37 34.99 -3.47
CA MET A 295 21.09 34.25 -3.56
C MET A 295 21.19 32.92 -2.83
N VAL A 296 22.26 32.17 -3.08
CA VAL A 296 22.52 30.88 -2.43
C VAL A 296 22.64 31.04 -0.93
N ARG A 297 23.33 32.08 -0.48
CA ARG A 297 23.48 32.39 0.95
C ARG A 297 22.14 32.68 1.62
N ARG A 298 21.35 33.58 1.04
CA ARG A 298 20.00 33.90 1.57
C ARG A 298 19.09 32.67 1.64
N ALA A 299 19.08 31.87 0.58
CA ALA A 299 18.28 30.65 0.53
C ALA A 299 18.69 29.65 1.62
N ARG A 300 20.01 29.47 1.81
CA ARG A 300 20.55 28.62 2.90
C ARG A 300 20.19 29.14 4.28
N ASP A 301 20.35 30.44 4.52
CA ASP A 301 20.11 31.01 5.83
C ASP A 301 18.63 30.95 6.21
N LYS A 302 17.71 31.17 5.24
CA LYS A 302 16.29 30.96 5.42
C LYS A 302 15.94 29.47 5.66
N ALA A 303 16.57 28.55 4.94
CA ALA A 303 16.37 27.13 5.16
C ALA A 303 16.83 26.68 6.57
N ARG A 304 17.99 27.15 7.03
CA ARG A 304 18.51 26.88 8.37
C ARG A 304 17.63 27.50 9.49
N ALA A 305 17.04 28.65 9.22
CA ALA A 305 16.15 29.32 10.18
C ALA A 305 14.86 28.49 10.45
N THR A 306 14.50 27.56 9.58
CA THR A 306 13.37 26.64 9.82
C THR A 306 13.61 25.62 10.92
N ARG A 307 14.86 25.40 11.32
CA ARG A 307 15.31 24.39 12.30
C ARG A 307 14.87 22.96 11.97
N LYS A 308 14.52 22.70 10.71
CA LYS A 308 14.11 21.39 10.23
C LYS A 308 15.32 20.50 9.94
N PRO A 309 15.15 19.15 9.95
CA PRO A 309 16.16 18.22 9.47
C PRO A 309 16.63 18.57 8.06
N HIS A 310 17.88 18.19 7.71
CA HIS A 310 18.54 18.58 6.46
C HIS A 310 17.67 18.37 5.21
N ASN A 311 17.06 17.22 5.06
CA ASN A 311 16.28 16.88 3.86
C ASN A 311 15.00 17.73 3.74
N GLU A 312 14.35 18.08 4.84
CA GLU A 312 13.20 18.98 4.85
C GLU A 312 13.60 20.44 4.61
N ALA A 313 14.68 20.89 5.26
CA ALA A 313 15.23 22.23 5.06
C ALA A 313 15.71 22.46 3.61
N ARG A 314 16.23 21.41 2.95
CA ARG A 314 16.60 21.41 1.54
C ARG A 314 15.44 21.80 0.62
N VAL A 315 14.23 21.33 0.92
CA VAL A 315 13.03 21.70 0.12
C VAL A 315 12.80 23.21 0.16
N THR A 316 12.93 23.83 1.35
CA THR A 316 12.83 25.28 1.51
C THR A 316 13.93 26.01 0.74
N PHE A 317 15.17 25.52 0.81
CA PHE A 317 16.31 26.06 0.07
C PHE A 317 16.04 26.08 -1.44
N VAL A 318 15.62 24.95 -2.00
CA VAL A 318 15.33 24.80 -3.44
C VAL A 318 14.19 25.72 -3.86
N LYS A 319 13.08 25.77 -3.11
CA LYS A 319 11.93 26.63 -3.42
C LYS A 319 12.32 28.11 -3.50
N ILE A 320 13.17 28.57 -2.60
CA ILE A 320 13.63 29.98 -2.58
C ILE A 320 14.50 30.28 -3.81
N LEU A 321 15.47 29.40 -4.12
CA LEU A 321 16.33 29.58 -5.28
C LEU A 321 15.56 29.55 -6.59
N VAL A 322 14.65 28.60 -6.76
CA VAL A 322 13.82 28.48 -7.97
C VAL A 322 12.99 29.75 -8.16
N ARG A 323 12.36 30.27 -7.10
CA ARG A 323 11.58 31.51 -7.16
C ARG A 323 12.45 32.70 -7.58
N GLU A 324 13.62 32.90 -6.96
CA GLU A 324 14.53 34.00 -7.32
C GLU A 324 15.08 33.87 -8.75
N LEU A 325 15.30 32.66 -9.23
CA LEU A 325 15.72 32.42 -10.62
C LEU A 325 14.58 32.67 -11.61
N ALA A 326 13.36 32.22 -11.29
CA ALA A 326 12.19 32.46 -12.13
C ALA A 326 11.87 33.95 -12.27
N GLU A 327 11.95 34.73 -11.17
CA GLU A 327 11.79 36.19 -11.21
C GLU A 327 12.84 36.88 -12.10
N LYS A 328 14.08 36.40 -12.07
CA LYS A 328 15.14 36.92 -12.94
C LYS A 328 14.97 36.52 -14.39
N LEU A 329 14.48 35.32 -14.66
CA LEU A 329 14.18 34.87 -15.99
C LEU A 329 13.06 35.73 -16.58
N ARG A 330 11.95 35.91 -15.85
CA ARG A 330 10.84 36.74 -16.25
C ARG A 330 11.29 38.17 -16.65
N LYS A 331 12.08 38.83 -15.78
CA LYS A 331 12.61 40.18 -16.07
C LYS A 331 13.56 40.27 -17.26
N LYS A 332 13.97 39.16 -17.84
CA LYS A 332 14.81 39.12 -19.05
C LYS A 332 14.00 38.80 -20.27
N LEU A 333 12.83 38.29 -20.14
CA LEU A 333 11.90 37.97 -21.22
C LEU A 333 10.89 39.11 -21.48
N GLU A 334 10.68 39.97 -20.46
CA GLU A 334 10.03 41.29 -20.56
C GLU A 334 11.00 42.33 -21.12
#